data_fa75fbc489058009cde9871374c402c9
#
_entry.id   fa75fbc489058009cde9871374c402c9
#
_cell.length_a   1.000
_cell.length_b   1.000
_cell.length_c   1.000
_cell.angle_alpha   90.00
_cell.angle_beta   90.00
_cell.angle_gamma   90.00
#
_symmetry.space_group_name_H-M   'P 1'
#
loop_
_entity.id
_entity.type
_entity.pdbx_description
1 polymer ?
#
loop_
_entity_poly.entity_id
_entity_poly.type
_entity_poly.pdbx_seq_one_letter_code
_entity_poly.pdbx_strand_id
1 'polypeptide(L)'
;MNIETIQSVYFVGAGGIGMSALVRYFLSKGKVVAGYDRTPTPLTENLIAEGAQIHYEENVSLIPEACKDPKSTLVVLTPAVPQEHEELVYFRNNGFEIQKRAQVLGTITHSSKGLCVAGTHGKTTTSTMTAHLFHQSHVECTAFLGGISKNYGTNLLLSQKSPYTVIEADEFDRSFHWLSPYMSVITATDPDHLDIYGTEEAYLESFEHYTTLIQPGGALIIRKGISLQPKVQSGVRVYTYSRDEGDFHAENIRIGNGEIFIDFVAPDTRINDIQLGVPVSINIENGVAAMALAHLNGVTDEEIRQGMNSFRGVD
;
A
#
# COMPACT_ATOMS: atom_id res chain seq x y z
N MET A 1 -11.38 6.12 -15.38
CA MET A 1 -12.22 4.90 -15.54
C MET A 1 -12.62 4.40 -14.17
N ASN A 2 -13.83 3.90 -14.01
CA ASN A 2 -14.29 3.34 -12.73
C ASN A 2 -13.99 1.84 -12.70
N ILE A 3 -13.40 1.35 -11.62
CA ILE A 3 -13.07 -0.10 -11.46
C ILE A 3 -14.32 -0.99 -11.63
N GLU A 4 -15.48 -0.55 -11.16
CA GLU A 4 -16.72 -1.33 -11.28
C GLU A 4 -17.16 -1.54 -12.73
N THR A 5 -16.86 -0.60 -13.63
CA THR A 5 -17.25 -0.67 -15.05
C THR A 5 -16.22 -1.38 -15.93
N ILE A 6 -15.02 -1.64 -15.42
CA ILE A 6 -13.98 -2.37 -16.14
C ILE A 6 -14.38 -3.85 -16.23
N GLN A 7 -14.34 -4.43 -17.43
CA GLN A 7 -14.59 -5.85 -17.66
C GLN A 7 -13.29 -6.66 -17.76
N SER A 8 -12.24 -6.05 -18.31
CA SER A 8 -10.96 -6.68 -18.52
C SER A 8 -9.81 -5.74 -18.19
N VAL A 9 -8.68 -6.32 -17.79
CA VAL A 9 -7.45 -5.59 -17.50
C VAL A 9 -6.29 -6.27 -18.22
N TYR A 10 -5.53 -5.48 -18.96
CA TYR A 10 -4.37 -5.97 -19.70
C TYR A 10 -3.08 -5.39 -19.12
N PHE A 11 -2.14 -6.24 -18.76
CA PHE A 11 -0.87 -5.85 -18.15
C PHE A 11 0.26 -5.91 -19.17
N VAL A 12 0.89 -4.79 -19.45
CA VAL A 12 2.11 -4.74 -20.24
C VAL A 12 3.28 -4.77 -19.24
N GLY A 13 3.82 -5.95 -19.01
CA GLY A 13 4.80 -6.24 -17.95
C GLY A 13 4.14 -6.84 -16.70
N ALA A 14 3.55 -8.03 -16.80
CA ALA A 14 2.74 -8.64 -15.75
C ALA A 14 3.55 -9.26 -14.59
N GLY A 15 4.82 -9.59 -14.82
CA GLY A 15 5.60 -10.49 -13.93
C GLY A 15 6.37 -9.81 -12.80
N GLY A 16 6.28 -8.51 -12.63
CA GLY A 16 6.87 -7.83 -11.49
C GLY A 16 6.09 -8.11 -10.20
N ILE A 17 6.78 -8.08 -9.04
CA ILE A 17 6.16 -8.35 -7.74
C ILE A 17 4.96 -7.43 -7.49
N GLY A 18 5.12 -6.12 -7.71
CA GLY A 18 4.03 -5.16 -7.53
C GLY A 18 2.91 -5.31 -8.55
N MET A 19 3.23 -5.67 -9.78
CA MET A 19 2.24 -5.88 -10.84
C MET A 19 1.44 -7.17 -10.60
N SER A 20 2.09 -8.23 -10.12
CA SER A 20 1.41 -9.49 -9.81
C SER A 20 0.33 -9.34 -8.74
N ALA A 21 0.52 -8.45 -7.77
CA ALA A 21 -0.50 -8.15 -6.78
C ALA A 21 -1.76 -7.55 -7.44
N LEU A 22 -1.58 -6.63 -8.39
CA LEU A 22 -2.71 -6.08 -9.16
C LEU A 22 -3.39 -7.12 -10.05
N VAL A 23 -2.63 -8.00 -10.69
CA VAL A 23 -3.19 -9.12 -11.47
C VAL A 23 -4.12 -9.95 -10.58
N ARG A 24 -3.66 -10.36 -9.42
CA ARG A 24 -4.46 -11.14 -8.46
C ARG A 24 -5.67 -10.38 -7.95
N TYR A 25 -5.51 -9.08 -7.69
CA TYR A 25 -6.61 -8.23 -7.25
C TYR A 25 -7.75 -8.23 -8.28
N PHE A 26 -7.45 -7.99 -9.55
CA PHE A 26 -8.47 -7.97 -10.61
C PHE A 26 -9.06 -9.34 -10.89
N LEU A 27 -8.28 -10.41 -10.79
CA LEU A 27 -8.82 -11.78 -10.85
C LEU A 27 -9.83 -12.02 -9.74
N SER A 28 -9.54 -11.55 -8.51
CA SER A 28 -10.46 -11.69 -7.37
C SER A 28 -11.77 -10.90 -7.56
N LYS A 29 -11.75 -9.86 -8.38
CA LYS A 29 -12.94 -9.07 -8.74
C LYS A 29 -13.73 -9.65 -9.91
N GLY A 30 -13.35 -10.83 -10.39
CA GLY A 30 -14.02 -11.48 -11.50
C GLY A 30 -13.73 -10.88 -12.88
N LYS A 31 -12.70 -10.05 -13.00
CA LYS A 31 -12.30 -9.44 -14.28
C LYS A 31 -11.54 -10.45 -15.14
N VAL A 32 -11.64 -10.29 -16.46
CA VAL A 32 -10.73 -10.98 -17.39
C VAL A 32 -9.38 -10.29 -17.30
N VAL A 33 -8.34 -11.05 -16.98
CA VAL A 33 -6.98 -10.52 -16.84
C VAL A 33 -6.05 -11.21 -17.82
N ALA A 34 -5.37 -10.41 -18.62
CA ALA A 34 -4.37 -10.87 -19.58
C ALA A 34 -3.15 -9.96 -19.52
N GLY A 35 -2.08 -10.38 -20.17
CA GLY A 35 -0.89 -9.54 -20.22
C GLY A 35 0.27 -10.16 -20.98
N TYR A 36 1.30 -9.36 -21.05
CA TYR A 36 2.60 -9.70 -21.60
C TYR A 36 3.66 -9.61 -20.52
N ASP A 37 4.61 -10.52 -20.56
CA ASP A 37 5.88 -10.36 -19.87
C ASP A 37 7.02 -10.83 -20.76
N ARG A 38 8.22 -10.31 -20.52
CA ARG A 38 9.38 -10.64 -21.33
C ARG A 38 9.87 -12.07 -21.09
N THR A 39 9.76 -12.55 -19.87
CA THR A 39 10.40 -13.79 -19.44
C THR A 39 9.46 -14.65 -18.61
N PRO A 40 9.31 -15.94 -18.96
CA PRO A 40 8.64 -16.90 -18.09
C PRO A 40 9.36 -17.00 -16.74
N THR A 41 8.61 -16.95 -15.66
CA THR A 41 9.10 -17.09 -14.29
C THR A 41 8.12 -17.95 -13.48
N PRO A 42 8.54 -18.52 -12.35
CA PRO A 42 7.60 -19.21 -11.47
C PRO A 42 6.40 -18.32 -11.08
N LEU A 43 6.62 -17.02 -10.93
CA LEU A 43 5.55 -16.07 -10.62
C LEU A 43 4.54 -15.96 -11.76
N THR A 44 5.00 -15.76 -13.01
CA THR A 44 4.08 -15.67 -14.15
C THR A 44 3.34 -16.97 -14.38
N GLU A 45 4.00 -18.12 -14.17
CA GLU A 45 3.36 -19.44 -14.26
C GLU A 45 2.25 -19.59 -13.20
N ASN A 46 2.49 -19.14 -11.98
CA ASN A 46 1.48 -19.13 -10.92
C ASN A 46 0.27 -18.25 -11.29
N LEU A 47 0.52 -17.06 -11.85
CA LEU A 47 -0.56 -16.18 -12.30
C LEU A 47 -1.40 -16.83 -13.41
N ILE A 48 -0.78 -17.55 -14.33
CA ILE A 48 -1.49 -18.31 -15.37
C ILE A 48 -2.34 -19.40 -14.74
N ALA A 49 -1.79 -20.15 -13.78
CA ALA A 49 -2.53 -21.17 -13.04
C ALA A 49 -3.71 -20.60 -12.27
N GLU A 50 -3.61 -19.35 -11.80
CA GLU A 50 -4.66 -18.63 -11.09
C GLU A 50 -5.74 -18.05 -12.03
N GLY A 51 -5.53 -18.07 -13.36
CA GLY A 51 -6.53 -17.64 -14.34
C GLY A 51 -6.11 -16.48 -15.25
N ALA A 52 -4.91 -15.92 -15.09
CA ALA A 52 -4.42 -14.88 -16.00
C ALA A 52 -3.96 -15.48 -17.34
N GLN A 53 -4.19 -14.75 -18.43
CA GLN A 53 -3.75 -15.15 -19.78
C GLN A 53 -2.49 -14.36 -20.13
N ILE A 54 -1.31 -14.92 -19.84
CA ILE A 54 -0.02 -14.27 -20.07
C ILE A 54 0.71 -14.92 -21.24
N HIS A 55 1.21 -14.11 -22.16
CA HIS A 55 2.12 -14.54 -23.22
C HIS A 55 3.46 -13.80 -23.09
N TYR A 56 4.49 -14.35 -23.76
CA TYR A 56 5.88 -13.88 -23.63
C TYR A 56 6.46 -13.35 -24.94
N GLU A 57 5.64 -13.27 -25.96
CA GLU A 57 6.01 -12.77 -27.27
C GLU A 57 5.31 -11.44 -27.50
N GLU A 58 6.07 -10.44 -27.92
CA GLU A 58 5.54 -9.13 -28.30
C GLU A 58 4.75 -9.27 -29.61
N ASN A 59 3.42 -9.38 -29.50
CA ASN A 59 2.56 -9.67 -30.64
C ASN A 59 1.12 -9.25 -30.35
N VAL A 60 0.63 -8.24 -31.08
CA VAL A 60 -0.74 -7.73 -30.96
C VAL A 60 -1.78 -8.82 -31.18
N SER A 61 -1.51 -9.81 -32.06
CA SER A 61 -2.46 -10.89 -32.34
C SER A 61 -2.69 -11.82 -31.15
N LEU A 62 -1.81 -11.78 -30.15
CA LEU A 62 -1.93 -12.57 -28.91
C LEU A 62 -2.80 -11.88 -27.83
N ILE A 63 -3.17 -10.64 -28.04
CA ILE A 63 -4.08 -9.94 -27.12
C ILE A 63 -5.46 -10.63 -27.22
N PRO A 64 -6.01 -11.12 -26.09
CA PRO A 64 -7.33 -11.75 -26.11
C PRO A 64 -8.41 -10.80 -26.59
N GLU A 65 -9.41 -11.35 -27.28
CA GLU A 65 -10.53 -10.56 -27.81
C GLU A 65 -11.27 -9.78 -26.72
N ALA A 66 -11.39 -10.36 -25.52
CA ALA A 66 -11.99 -9.68 -24.36
C ALA A 66 -11.27 -8.40 -23.93
N CYS A 67 -10.00 -8.24 -24.32
CA CYS A 67 -9.17 -7.07 -24.00
C CYS A 67 -9.08 -6.08 -25.18
N LYS A 68 -9.89 -6.20 -26.20
CA LYS A 68 -9.87 -5.34 -27.40
C LYS A 68 -10.92 -4.26 -27.43
N ASP A 69 -11.75 -4.15 -26.41
CA ASP A 69 -12.73 -3.06 -26.28
C ASP A 69 -12.17 -1.95 -25.39
N PRO A 70 -11.83 -0.77 -25.96
CA PRO A 70 -11.26 0.33 -25.17
C PRO A 70 -12.23 0.92 -24.14
N LYS A 71 -13.53 0.68 -24.27
CA LYS A 71 -14.54 1.20 -23.34
C LYS A 71 -14.58 0.43 -22.03
N SER A 72 -14.18 -0.84 -22.04
CA SER A 72 -14.28 -1.75 -20.90
C SER A 72 -12.95 -2.34 -20.46
N THR A 73 -11.85 -1.97 -21.11
CA THR A 73 -10.50 -2.50 -20.81
C THR A 73 -9.61 -1.42 -20.24
N LEU A 74 -8.99 -1.72 -19.09
CA LEU A 74 -7.90 -0.93 -18.54
C LEU A 74 -6.58 -1.58 -18.91
N VAL A 75 -5.64 -0.78 -19.42
CA VAL A 75 -4.25 -1.21 -19.66
C VAL A 75 -3.36 -0.71 -18.54
N VAL A 76 -2.60 -1.61 -17.94
CA VAL A 76 -1.66 -1.29 -16.86
C VAL A 76 -0.24 -1.49 -17.36
N LEU A 77 0.58 -0.46 -17.20
CA LEU A 77 1.93 -0.39 -17.73
C LEU A 77 2.98 -0.36 -16.62
N THR A 78 4.03 -1.15 -16.75
CA THR A 78 5.26 -0.97 -15.96
C THR A 78 6.25 -0.07 -16.68
N PRO A 79 7.02 0.78 -15.97
CA PRO A 79 8.05 1.63 -16.59
C PRO A 79 9.17 0.86 -17.31
N ALA A 80 9.35 -0.43 -17.01
CA ALA A 80 10.39 -1.26 -17.63
C ALA A 80 10.12 -1.58 -19.10
N VAL A 81 8.89 -1.37 -19.59
CA VAL A 81 8.51 -1.66 -20.98
C VAL A 81 8.87 -0.47 -21.87
N PRO A 82 9.58 -0.70 -23.00
CA PRO A 82 9.90 0.37 -23.96
C PRO A 82 8.63 1.03 -24.53
N GLN A 83 8.75 2.32 -24.85
CA GLN A 83 7.63 3.08 -25.42
C GLN A 83 7.21 2.59 -26.81
N GLU A 84 8.14 1.94 -27.53
CA GLU A 84 7.95 1.39 -28.87
C GLU A 84 7.34 -0.02 -28.87
N HIS A 85 7.09 -0.61 -27.71
CA HIS A 85 6.50 -1.93 -27.58
C HIS A 85 5.21 -2.03 -28.42
N GLU A 86 5.11 -3.01 -29.32
CA GLU A 86 4.01 -3.11 -30.28
C GLU A 86 2.63 -3.10 -29.63
N GLU A 87 2.47 -3.85 -28.56
CA GLU A 87 1.18 -3.92 -27.84
C GLU A 87 0.85 -2.60 -27.17
N LEU A 88 1.83 -1.92 -26.59
CA LEU A 88 1.64 -0.60 -25.99
C LEU A 88 1.24 0.45 -27.05
N VAL A 89 1.92 0.42 -28.20
CA VAL A 89 1.58 1.31 -29.34
C VAL A 89 0.16 1.02 -29.85
N TYR A 90 -0.21 -0.25 -29.94
CA TYR A 90 -1.57 -0.64 -30.32
C TYR A 90 -2.61 -0.04 -29.36
N PHE A 91 -2.44 -0.22 -28.06
CA PHE A 91 -3.39 0.33 -27.07
C PHE A 91 -3.45 1.84 -27.12
N ARG A 92 -2.29 2.48 -27.26
CA ARG A 92 -2.22 3.95 -27.37
C ARG A 92 -2.93 4.49 -28.59
N ASN A 93 -2.76 3.84 -29.74
CA ASN A 93 -3.36 4.27 -31.02
C ASN A 93 -4.87 3.96 -31.12
N ASN A 94 -5.39 3.09 -30.27
CA ASN A 94 -6.78 2.67 -30.32
C ASN A 94 -7.64 3.22 -29.17
N GLY A 95 -7.14 4.24 -28.47
CA GLY A 95 -7.93 4.99 -27.50
C GLY A 95 -8.16 4.28 -26.15
N PHE A 96 -7.31 3.31 -25.80
CA PHE A 96 -7.37 2.65 -24.50
C PHE A 96 -6.86 3.57 -23.39
N GLU A 97 -7.47 3.47 -22.22
CA GLU A 97 -6.93 4.07 -21.02
C GLU A 97 -5.74 3.27 -20.52
N ILE A 98 -4.59 3.94 -20.40
CA ILE A 98 -3.33 3.33 -19.98
C ILE A 98 -2.92 4.00 -18.67
N GLN A 99 -2.72 3.19 -17.63
CA GLN A 99 -2.33 3.66 -16.31
C GLN A 99 -1.07 2.97 -15.84
N LYS A 100 -0.22 3.71 -15.12
CA LYS A 100 0.87 3.13 -14.34
C LYS A 100 0.29 2.50 -13.06
N ARG A 101 1.07 1.59 -12.44
CA ARG A 101 0.69 0.94 -11.18
C ARG A 101 0.19 1.94 -10.12
N ALA A 102 0.92 3.03 -9.92
CA ALA A 102 0.56 4.04 -8.92
C ALA A 102 -0.81 4.69 -9.20
N GLN A 103 -1.14 4.91 -10.46
CA GLN A 103 -2.44 5.45 -10.86
C GLN A 103 -3.57 4.46 -10.60
N VAL A 104 -3.34 3.17 -10.83
CA VAL A 104 -4.31 2.10 -10.52
C VAL A 104 -4.56 2.03 -9.02
N LEU A 105 -3.51 2.08 -8.21
CA LEU A 105 -3.65 2.13 -6.75
C LEU A 105 -4.40 3.38 -6.30
N GLY A 106 -4.19 4.52 -6.97
CA GLY A 106 -4.95 5.73 -6.75
C GLY A 106 -6.45 5.52 -7.00
N THR A 107 -6.80 4.89 -8.08
CA THR A 107 -8.19 4.54 -8.41
C THR A 107 -8.81 3.61 -7.36
N ILE A 108 -8.05 2.64 -6.88
CA ILE A 108 -8.48 1.72 -5.82
C ILE A 108 -8.73 2.48 -4.51
N THR A 109 -7.81 3.37 -4.09
CA THR A 109 -7.99 4.17 -2.86
C THR A 109 -9.12 5.17 -2.97
N HIS A 110 -9.43 5.65 -4.16
CA HIS A 110 -10.55 6.57 -4.38
C HIS A 110 -11.90 5.88 -4.12
N SER A 111 -12.01 4.59 -4.39
CA SER A 111 -13.25 3.80 -4.21
C SER A 111 -13.28 3.00 -2.89
N SER A 112 -12.30 3.20 -2.01
CA SER A 112 -12.17 2.52 -0.72
C SER A 112 -11.68 3.49 0.36
N LYS A 113 -11.49 3.00 1.59
CA LYS A 113 -10.83 3.78 2.65
C LYS A 113 -9.35 3.41 2.69
N GLY A 114 -8.54 4.18 1.97
CA GLY A 114 -7.10 3.97 1.90
C GLY A 114 -6.39 4.28 3.21
N LEU A 115 -5.70 3.28 3.76
CA LEU A 115 -4.80 3.43 4.90
C LEU A 115 -3.39 3.39 4.34
N CYS A 116 -2.78 4.55 4.21
CA CYS A 116 -1.53 4.73 3.47
C CYS A 116 -0.37 5.02 4.41
N VAL A 117 0.75 4.32 4.22
CA VAL A 117 1.97 4.56 5.00
C VAL A 117 3.01 5.18 4.09
N ALA A 118 3.35 6.43 4.36
CA ALA A 118 4.35 7.22 3.65
C ALA A 118 5.57 7.46 4.54
N GLY A 119 6.66 7.91 3.95
CA GLY A 119 7.88 8.26 4.65
C GLY A 119 9.12 7.66 4.03
N THR A 120 10.29 8.20 4.34
CA THR A 120 11.56 7.75 3.79
C THR A 120 11.94 6.35 4.28
N HIS A 121 11.60 6.02 5.55
CA HIS A 121 11.98 4.78 6.20
C HIS A 121 10.78 4.15 6.91
N GLY A 122 10.76 2.82 6.99
CA GLY A 122 9.78 2.08 7.78
C GLY A 122 8.43 1.84 7.09
N LYS A 123 8.26 2.25 5.85
CA LYS A 123 7.01 2.07 5.09
C LYS A 123 6.57 0.61 5.01
N THR A 124 7.45 -0.26 4.55
CA THR A 124 7.13 -1.66 4.29
C THR A 124 6.78 -2.39 5.58
N THR A 125 7.58 -2.24 6.62
CA THR A 125 7.31 -2.87 7.92
C THR A 125 6.02 -2.35 8.54
N THR A 126 5.84 -1.04 8.57
CA THR A 126 4.64 -0.42 9.18
C THR A 126 3.38 -0.78 8.42
N SER A 127 3.39 -0.74 7.09
CA SER A 127 2.23 -1.12 6.28
C SER A 127 1.90 -2.60 6.41
N THR A 128 2.90 -3.48 6.44
CA THR A 128 2.69 -4.93 6.61
C THR A 128 2.15 -5.23 8.00
N MET A 129 2.65 -4.57 9.02
CA MET A 129 2.15 -4.69 10.38
C MET A 129 0.71 -4.19 10.51
N THR A 130 0.39 -3.04 9.90
CA THR A 130 -0.97 -2.51 9.82
C THR A 130 -1.91 -3.51 9.14
N ALA A 131 -1.52 -4.03 7.99
CA ALA A 131 -2.31 -5.01 7.25
C ALA A 131 -2.57 -6.26 8.09
N HIS A 132 -1.57 -6.74 8.85
CA HIS A 132 -1.72 -7.88 9.73
C HIS A 132 -2.73 -7.61 10.86
N LEU A 133 -2.63 -6.43 11.51
CA LEU A 133 -3.57 -6.06 12.57
C LEU A 133 -5.03 -6.05 12.08
N PHE A 134 -5.26 -5.52 10.89
CA PHE A 134 -6.60 -5.51 10.29
C PHE A 134 -7.05 -6.90 9.84
N HIS A 135 -6.19 -7.61 9.12
CA HIS A 135 -6.53 -8.89 8.50
C HIS A 135 -6.94 -9.96 9.53
N GLN A 136 -6.25 -10.03 10.66
CA GLN A 136 -6.57 -10.98 11.74
C GLN A 136 -7.74 -10.53 12.63
N SER A 137 -8.23 -9.28 12.45
CA SER A 137 -9.33 -8.72 13.22
C SER A 137 -10.68 -8.91 12.53
N HIS A 138 -11.75 -8.59 13.24
CA HIS A 138 -13.10 -8.58 12.68
C HIS A 138 -13.30 -7.53 11.59
N VAL A 139 -12.42 -6.50 11.53
CA VAL A 139 -12.50 -5.42 10.55
C VAL A 139 -12.03 -5.86 9.18
N GLU A 140 -10.96 -6.65 9.10
CA GLU A 140 -10.30 -7.08 7.87
C GLU A 140 -9.77 -5.93 7.01
N CYS A 141 -9.10 -6.25 5.94
CA CYS A 141 -8.65 -5.30 4.92
C CYS A 141 -8.24 -6.01 3.63
N THR A 142 -8.23 -5.26 2.54
CA THR A 142 -7.40 -5.56 1.37
C THR A 142 -6.07 -4.84 1.56
N ALA A 143 -4.95 -5.45 1.18
CA ALA A 143 -3.64 -4.83 1.34
C ALA A 143 -2.71 -5.13 0.17
N PHE A 144 -2.04 -4.09 -0.31
CA PHE A 144 -0.97 -4.17 -1.30
C PHE A 144 0.34 -3.86 -0.58
N LEU A 145 1.16 -4.88 -0.38
CA LEU A 145 2.37 -4.80 0.44
C LEU A 145 3.61 -4.59 -0.42
N GLY A 146 4.61 -3.89 0.14
CA GLY A 146 5.88 -3.65 -0.53
C GLY A 146 6.86 -4.83 -0.46
N GLY A 147 6.53 -5.88 0.27
CA GLY A 147 7.31 -7.10 0.41
C GLY A 147 6.41 -8.29 0.69
N ILE A 148 7.00 -9.46 0.84
CA ILE A 148 6.26 -10.69 1.13
C ILE A 148 6.05 -10.82 2.64
N SER A 149 4.78 -10.83 3.07
CA SER A 149 4.44 -11.05 4.48
C SER A 149 4.86 -12.44 4.93
N LYS A 150 5.60 -12.53 6.02
CA LYS A 150 5.98 -13.82 6.62
C LYS A 150 4.80 -14.53 7.28
N ASN A 151 3.76 -13.82 7.66
CA ASN A 151 2.54 -14.43 8.18
C ASN A 151 1.73 -15.13 7.08
N TYR A 152 1.73 -14.61 5.85
CA TYR A 152 0.81 -15.04 4.81
C TYR A 152 1.48 -15.56 3.54
N GLY A 153 2.81 -15.38 3.41
CA GLY A 153 3.55 -15.84 2.23
C GLY A 153 3.18 -15.11 0.94
N THR A 154 2.66 -13.90 1.02
CA THR A 154 2.19 -13.12 -0.13
C THR A 154 2.35 -11.62 0.12
N ASN A 155 2.26 -10.84 -0.95
CA ASN A 155 2.23 -9.38 -0.90
C ASN A 155 0.83 -8.79 -1.16
N LEU A 156 -0.20 -9.64 -1.22
CA LEU A 156 -1.58 -9.22 -1.40
C LEU A 156 -2.48 -9.93 -0.39
N LEU A 157 -3.23 -9.15 0.38
CA LEU A 157 -4.31 -9.65 1.21
C LEU A 157 -5.63 -9.17 0.64
N LEU A 158 -6.66 -10.03 0.67
CA LEU A 158 -7.96 -9.72 0.12
C LEU A 158 -9.05 -9.87 1.18
N SER A 159 -9.99 -8.93 1.18
CA SER A 159 -11.24 -9.02 1.93
C SER A 159 -12.40 -8.69 1.01
N GLN A 160 -13.46 -9.50 1.08
CA GLN A 160 -14.69 -9.27 0.30
C GLN A 160 -15.64 -8.28 0.97
N LYS A 161 -15.45 -8.01 2.27
CA LYS A 161 -16.39 -7.20 3.06
C LYS A 161 -15.82 -5.87 3.54
N SER A 162 -14.50 -5.76 3.70
CA SER A 162 -13.89 -4.59 4.32
C SER A 162 -13.78 -3.41 3.34
N PRO A 163 -14.11 -2.18 3.79
CA PRO A 163 -13.90 -0.98 3.00
C PRO A 163 -12.44 -0.51 3.01
N TYR A 164 -11.59 -1.10 3.86
CA TYR A 164 -10.21 -0.63 4.05
C TYR A 164 -9.25 -1.27 3.08
N THR A 165 -8.35 -0.43 2.53
CA THR A 165 -7.24 -0.87 1.69
C THR A 165 -5.95 -0.30 2.26
N VAL A 166 -5.04 -1.18 2.67
CA VAL A 166 -3.72 -0.79 3.19
C VAL A 166 -2.73 -0.73 2.02
N ILE A 167 -2.05 0.40 1.88
CA ILE A 167 -1.11 0.64 0.78
C ILE A 167 0.13 1.34 1.32
N GLU A 168 1.30 0.91 0.84
CA GLU A 168 2.54 1.64 0.99
C GLU A 168 2.54 2.83 0.02
N ALA A 169 2.64 4.04 0.55
CA ALA A 169 2.63 5.28 -0.23
C ALA A 169 4.06 5.67 -0.58
N ASP A 170 4.48 5.30 -1.78
CA ASP A 170 5.85 5.49 -2.24
C ASP A 170 6.06 6.91 -2.77
N GLU A 171 7.04 7.62 -2.20
CA GLU A 171 7.45 8.96 -2.61
C GLU A 171 8.28 8.96 -3.89
N PHE A 172 8.85 7.81 -4.28
CA PHE A 172 9.66 7.72 -5.49
C PHE A 172 8.87 8.20 -6.71
N ASP A 173 9.48 9.11 -7.49
CA ASP A 173 8.86 9.75 -8.66
C ASP A 173 7.45 10.32 -8.38
N ARG A 174 7.21 10.75 -7.16
CA ARG A 174 5.92 11.31 -6.70
C ARG A 174 4.73 10.36 -6.89
N SER A 175 4.98 9.05 -6.91
CA SER A 175 3.94 8.04 -7.11
C SER A 175 2.79 8.16 -6.11
N PHE A 176 3.08 8.56 -4.87
CA PHE A 176 2.06 8.72 -3.83
C PHE A 176 1.08 9.90 -4.09
N HIS A 177 1.38 10.80 -5.04
CA HIS A 177 0.44 11.86 -5.43
C HIS A 177 -0.79 11.37 -6.17
N TRP A 178 -0.78 10.13 -6.66
CA TRP A 178 -1.96 9.51 -7.28
C TRP A 178 -2.98 8.97 -6.28
N LEU A 179 -2.56 8.80 -5.02
CA LEU A 179 -3.41 8.20 -3.98
C LEU A 179 -4.46 9.18 -3.46
N SER A 180 -5.54 8.62 -2.92
CA SER A 180 -6.58 9.36 -2.19
C SER A 180 -6.71 8.77 -0.78
N PRO A 181 -5.75 9.07 0.13
CA PRO A 181 -5.75 8.46 1.46
C PRO A 181 -6.97 8.86 2.28
N TYR A 182 -7.58 7.89 2.96
CA TYR A 182 -8.52 8.17 4.05
C TYR A 182 -7.76 8.54 5.32
N MET A 183 -6.79 7.70 5.71
CA MET A 183 -5.83 8.02 6.76
C MET A 183 -4.42 7.72 6.27
N SER A 184 -3.46 8.51 6.72
CA SER A 184 -2.06 8.28 6.40
C SER A 184 -1.16 8.43 7.61
N VAL A 185 -0.15 7.57 7.67
CA VAL A 185 1.01 7.73 8.54
C VAL A 185 2.15 8.32 7.72
N ILE A 186 2.89 9.26 8.29
CA ILE A 186 4.17 9.73 7.75
C ILE A 186 5.25 9.41 8.77
N THR A 187 6.15 8.49 8.40
CA THR A 187 7.16 7.94 9.32
C THR A 187 8.43 8.77 9.42
N ALA A 188 8.86 9.35 8.32
CA ALA A 188 10.08 10.15 8.23
C ALA A 188 10.06 10.97 6.94
N THR A 189 10.81 12.07 6.93
CA THR A 189 10.99 12.91 5.73
C THR A 189 12.47 13.25 5.52
N ASP A 190 13.37 12.35 5.93
CA ASP A 190 14.80 12.51 5.67
C ASP A 190 15.02 12.53 4.16
N PRO A 191 15.82 13.48 3.64
CA PRO A 191 16.00 13.63 2.20
C PRO A 191 16.54 12.36 1.54
N ASP A 192 15.84 11.91 0.50
CA ASP A 192 16.23 10.80 -0.36
C ASP A 192 15.82 11.10 -1.80
N HIS A 193 16.29 10.29 -2.74
CA HIS A 193 15.93 10.43 -4.16
C HIS A 193 16.19 11.85 -4.71
N LEU A 194 17.29 12.49 -4.29
CA LEU A 194 17.63 13.85 -4.71
C LEU A 194 17.98 13.95 -6.21
N ASP A 195 18.33 12.83 -6.83
CA ASP A 195 18.45 12.71 -8.28
C ASP A 195 17.14 13.00 -9.02
N ILE A 196 16.00 12.71 -8.38
CA ILE A 196 14.64 12.97 -8.92
C ILE A 196 14.10 14.32 -8.43
N TYR A 197 14.24 14.61 -7.14
CA TYR A 197 13.68 15.82 -6.52
C TYR A 197 14.55 17.08 -6.72
N GLY A 198 15.86 16.92 -6.87
CA GLY A 198 16.81 18.00 -7.03
C GLY A 198 17.24 18.68 -5.74
N THR A 199 16.31 19.01 -4.84
CA THR A 199 16.59 19.68 -3.56
C THR A 199 15.81 19.06 -2.41
N GLU A 200 16.28 19.29 -1.18
CA GLU A 200 15.57 18.88 0.03
C GLU A 200 14.22 19.59 0.17
N GLU A 201 14.16 20.87 -0.22
CA GLU A 201 12.93 21.65 -0.21
C GLU A 201 11.88 21.04 -1.13
N ALA A 202 12.26 20.65 -2.35
CA ALA A 202 11.35 20.00 -3.30
C ALA A 202 10.87 18.64 -2.77
N TYR A 203 11.74 17.89 -2.10
CA TYR A 203 11.38 16.64 -1.44
C TYR A 203 10.33 16.87 -0.35
N LEU A 204 10.56 17.86 0.52
CA LEU A 204 9.63 18.19 1.60
C LEU A 204 8.29 18.73 1.07
N GLU A 205 8.33 19.59 0.06
CA GLU A 205 7.13 20.10 -0.62
C GLU A 205 6.28 18.97 -1.21
N SER A 206 6.90 17.89 -1.69
CA SER A 206 6.21 16.71 -2.19
C SER A 206 5.40 16.02 -1.09
N PHE A 207 5.94 15.89 0.11
CA PHE A 207 5.21 15.37 1.28
C PHE A 207 4.11 16.35 1.73
N GLU A 208 4.36 17.64 1.72
CA GLU A 208 3.34 18.64 2.05
C GLU A 208 2.15 18.55 1.08
N HIS A 209 2.43 18.44 -0.22
CA HIS A 209 1.40 18.21 -1.23
C HIS A 209 0.63 16.91 -0.97
N TYR A 210 1.33 15.82 -0.64
CA TYR A 210 0.70 14.55 -0.30
C TYR A 210 -0.30 14.72 0.84
N THR A 211 0.00 15.52 1.86
CA THR A 211 -0.93 15.75 2.97
C THR A 211 -2.23 16.41 2.55
N THR A 212 -2.24 17.18 1.44
CA THR A 212 -3.46 17.79 0.89
C THR A 212 -4.42 16.76 0.30
N LEU A 213 -3.94 15.55 0.00
CA LEU A 213 -4.72 14.50 -0.65
C LEU A 213 -5.55 13.67 0.34
N ILE A 214 -5.28 13.78 1.63
CA ILE A 214 -6.02 13.05 2.67
C ILE A 214 -7.46 13.56 2.68
N GLN A 215 -8.40 12.63 2.63
CA GLN A 215 -9.82 12.96 2.48
C GLN A 215 -10.41 13.54 3.78
N PRO A 216 -11.34 14.51 3.68
CA PRO A 216 -12.10 14.97 4.83
C PRO A 216 -12.81 13.82 5.56
N GLY A 217 -12.79 13.86 6.87
CA GLY A 217 -13.26 12.78 7.73
C GLY A 217 -12.20 11.79 8.12
N GLY A 218 -11.04 11.82 7.45
CA GLY A 218 -9.89 11.00 7.75
C GLY A 218 -8.92 11.65 8.74
N ALA A 219 -7.68 11.19 8.72
CA ALA A 219 -6.63 11.66 9.63
C ALA A 219 -5.23 11.52 9.04
N LEU A 220 -4.35 12.39 9.50
CA LEU A 220 -2.90 12.28 9.35
C LEU A 220 -2.30 11.91 10.71
N ILE A 221 -1.45 10.91 10.74
CA ILE A 221 -0.69 10.48 11.91
C ILE A 221 0.78 10.70 11.57
N ILE A 222 1.34 11.79 12.07
CA ILE A 222 2.68 12.24 11.71
C ILE A 222 3.66 11.96 12.84
N ARG A 223 4.83 11.41 12.51
CA ARG A 223 5.87 11.19 13.49
C ARG A 223 6.33 12.52 14.08
N LYS A 224 6.40 12.58 15.40
CA LYS A 224 6.82 13.78 16.13
C LYS A 224 8.30 14.10 15.83
N GLY A 225 8.58 15.37 15.60
CA GLY A 225 9.94 15.86 15.38
C GLY A 225 10.37 15.96 13.93
N ILE A 226 9.56 15.58 12.96
CA ILE A 226 9.89 15.81 11.54
C ILE A 226 9.56 17.24 11.14
N SER A 227 10.33 17.77 10.19
CA SER A 227 10.27 19.21 9.79
C SER A 227 9.08 19.54 8.90
N LEU A 228 8.23 18.59 8.60
CA LEU A 228 7.10 18.76 7.71
C LEU A 228 6.02 19.67 8.33
N GLN A 229 5.52 20.60 7.51
CA GLN A 229 4.35 21.41 7.84
C GLN A 229 3.14 20.87 7.07
N PRO A 230 2.27 20.07 7.72
CA PRO A 230 1.13 19.47 7.03
C PRO A 230 0.17 20.53 6.47
N LYS A 231 -0.33 20.26 5.25
CA LYS A 231 -1.32 21.13 4.58
C LYS A 231 -2.62 20.35 4.38
N VAL A 232 -3.19 19.88 5.46
CA VAL A 232 -4.40 19.06 5.42
C VAL A 232 -5.65 19.88 5.11
N GLN A 233 -6.62 19.24 4.44
CA GLN A 233 -7.92 19.83 4.18
C GLN A 233 -8.72 20.00 5.49
N SER A 234 -9.71 20.89 5.47
CA SER A 234 -10.69 21.00 6.53
C SER A 234 -11.40 19.66 6.75
N GLY A 235 -11.56 19.26 8.01
CA GLY A 235 -12.16 17.98 8.37
C GLY A 235 -11.18 16.80 8.46
N VAL A 236 -9.89 17.03 8.23
CA VAL A 236 -8.83 16.04 8.47
C VAL A 236 -8.21 16.29 9.83
N ARG A 237 -8.23 15.27 10.70
CA ARG A 237 -7.60 15.34 12.01
C ARG A 237 -6.11 15.09 11.89
N VAL A 238 -5.30 15.76 12.71
CA VAL A 238 -3.84 15.57 12.75
C VAL A 238 -3.45 15.05 14.12
N TYR A 239 -2.78 13.92 14.15
CA TYR A 239 -2.21 13.32 15.35
C TYR A 239 -0.71 13.23 15.23
N THR A 240 -0.03 13.27 16.36
CA THR A 240 1.40 12.96 16.44
C THR A 240 1.62 11.58 17.03
N TYR A 241 2.71 10.94 16.64
CA TYR A 241 3.14 9.70 17.25
C TYR A 241 4.66 9.65 17.35
N SER A 242 5.16 8.88 18.28
CA SER A 242 6.55 8.44 18.31
C SER A 242 6.68 7.24 19.27
N ARG A 243 7.90 6.79 19.48
CA ARG A 243 8.18 5.75 20.48
C ARG A 243 7.74 6.19 21.88
N ASP A 244 8.14 7.40 22.31
CA ASP A 244 8.09 7.81 23.70
C ASP A 244 7.09 8.95 24.01
N GLU A 245 6.61 9.64 22.99
CA GLU A 245 5.74 10.80 23.16
C GLU A 245 4.82 11.03 21.95
N GLY A 246 3.83 11.89 22.11
CA GLY A 246 2.82 12.20 21.10
C GLY A 246 1.44 11.71 21.50
N ASP A 247 0.45 11.96 20.65
CA ASP A 247 -0.91 11.46 20.88
C ASP A 247 -0.95 9.93 20.97
N PHE A 248 -0.12 9.27 20.19
CA PHE A 248 0.10 7.83 20.24
C PHE A 248 1.57 7.57 20.54
N HIS A 249 1.84 6.78 21.56
CA HIS A 249 3.21 6.42 21.96
C HIS A 249 3.23 5.13 22.78
N ALA A 250 4.42 4.66 23.08
CA ALA A 250 4.63 3.52 23.98
C ALA A 250 5.08 4.00 25.36
N GLU A 251 4.70 3.28 26.38
CA GLU A 251 5.15 3.46 27.75
C GLU A 251 5.52 2.10 28.35
N ASN A 252 6.18 2.13 29.51
CA ASN A 252 6.54 0.91 30.25
C ASN A 252 7.23 -0.13 29.34
N ILE A 253 8.21 0.34 28.58
CA ILE A 253 8.96 -0.51 27.62
C ILE A 253 9.87 -1.44 28.42
N ARG A 254 9.74 -2.75 28.18
CA ARG A 254 10.50 -3.81 28.85
C ARG A 254 11.20 -4.64 27.78
N ILE A 255 12.53 -4.59 27.79
CA ILE A 255 13.39 -5.29 26.82
C ILE A 255 14.29 -6.25 27.61
N GLY A 256 14.24 -7.54 27.28
CA GLY A 256 15.08 -8.56 27.89
C GLY A 256 14.77 -9.95 27.41
N ASN A 257 15.74 -10.84 27.48
CA ASN A 257 15.60 -12.26 27.12
C ASN A 257 15.08 -12.49 25.67
N GLY A 258 15.42 -11.59 24.75
CA GLY A 258 14.94 -11.67 23.36
C GLY A 258 13.49 -11.27 23.18
N GLU A 259 12.87 -10.64 24.16
CA GLU A 259 11.48 -10.21 24.12
C GLU A 259 11.37 -8.69 24.33
N ILE A 260 10.33 -8.10 23.74
CA ILE A 260 9.96 -6.71 23.98
C ILE A 260 8.47 -6.66 24.31
N PHE A 261 8.17 -6.04 25.45
CA PHE A 261 6.80 -5.72 25.88
C PHE A 261 6.65 -4.21 25.99
N ILE A 262 5.50 -3.71 25.60
CA ILE A 262 5.14 -2.29 25.71
C ILE A 262 3.71 -2.14 26.19
N ASP A 263 3.40 -0.96 26.68
CA ASP A 263 2.04 -0.46 26.78
C ASP A 263 1.83 0.55 25.66
N PHE A 264 0.70 0.44 24.95
CA PHE A 264 0.32 1.39 23.92
C PHE A 264 -0.63 2.44 24.50
N VAL A 265 -0.29 3.72 24.29
CA VAL A 265 -1.07 4.85 24.78
C VAL A 265 -1.63 5.62 23.60
N ALA A 266 -2.94 5.80 23.60
CA ALA A 266 -3.70 6.64 22.67
C ALA A 266 -4.40 7.77 23.44
N PRO A 267 -4.95 8.78 22.75
CA PRO A 267 -5.64 9.89 23.46
C PRO A 267 -6.79 9.44 24.35
N ASP A 268 -7.44 8.34 24.01
CA ASP A 268 -8.68 7.85 24.65
C ASP A 268 -8.55 6.48 25.30
N THR A 269 -7.40 5.80 25.19
CA THR A 269 -7.23 4.45 25.72
C THR A 269 -5.77 4.10 25.99
N ARG A 270 -5.59 3.03 26.75
CA ARG A 270 -4.29 2.42 27.01
C ARG A 270 -4.42 0.90 26.88
N ILE A 271 -3.55 0.27 26.11
CA ILE A 271 -3.48 -1.17 25.97
C ILE A 271 -2.19 -1.65 26.62
N ASN A 272 -2.28 -2.38 27.71
CA ASN A 272 -1.13 -2.84 28.48
C ASN A 272 -0.63 -4.20 28.00
N ASP A 273 0.65 -4.49 28.27
CA ASP A 273 1.27 -5.79 28.10
C ASP A 273 1.20 -6.34 26.67
N ILE A 274 1.60 -5.52 25.72
CA ILE A 274 1.71 -5.93 24.33
C ILE A 274 3.10 -6.51 24.07
N GLN A 275 3.17 -7.77 23.68
CA GLN A 275 4.39 -8.40 23.23
C GLN A 275 4.59 -8.19 21.73
N LEU A 276 5.78 -7.74 21.33
CA LEU A 276 6.13 -7.63 19.92
C LEU A 276 6.53 -8.98 19.35
N GLY A 277 5.86 -9.42 18.30
CA GLY A 277 6.17 -10.70 17.65
C GLY A 277 7.52 -10.70 16.93
N VAL A 278 7.98 -9.53 16.47
CA VAL A 278 9.33 -9.30 15.96
C VAL A 278 10.03 -8.32 16.91
N PRO A 279 10.78 -8.84 17.89
CA PRO A 279 11.32 -8.04 19.00
C PRO A 279 12.60 -7.31 18.62
N VAL A 280 12.51 -6.36 17.72
CA VAL A 280 13.57 -5.42 17.38
C VAL A 280 13.15 -4.01 17.78
N SER A 281 14.08 -3.21 18.26
CA SER A 281 13.80 -1.91 18.89
C SER A 281 13.03 -0.96 17.98
N ILE A 282 13.37 -0.90 16.69
CA ILE A 282 12.67 -0.02 15.73
C ILE A 282 11.18 -0.37 15.59
N ASN A 283 10.78 -1.59 15.87
CA ASN A 283 9.40 -2.03 15.78
C ASN A 283 8.52 -1.53 16.92
N ILE A 284 9.08 -0.93 17.95
CA ILE A 284 8.31 -0.21 18.96
C ILE A 284 7.62 0.97 18.27
N GLU A 285 8.36 1.80 17.58
CA GLU A 285 7.82 2.98 16.89
C GLU A 285 6.97 2.61 15.68
N ASN A 286 7.41 1.66 14.85
CA ASN A 286 6.61 1.14 13.74
C ASN A 286 5.28 0.58 14.24
N GLY A 287 5.32 -0.12 15.37
CA GLY A 287 4.14 -0.69 16.02
C GLY A 287 3.17 0.37 16.53
N VAL A 288 3.68 1.45 17.12
CA VAL A 288 2.84 2.58 17.55
C VAL A 288 2.04 3.15 16.37
N ALA A 289 2.68 3.35 15.22
CA ALA A 289 2.01 3.85 14.02
C ALA A 289 0.93 2.87 13.52
N ALA A 290 1.26 1.59 13.44
CA ALA A 290 0.31 0.56 12.99
C ALA A 290 -0.88 0.41 13.96
N MET A 291 -0.61 0.40 15.26
CA MET A 291 -1.66 0.33 16.28
C MET A 291 -2.55 1.57 16.29
N ALA A 292 -1.99 2.75 16.00
CA ALA A 292 -2.77 3.98 15.88
C ALA A 292 -3.81 3.88 14.76
N LEU A 293 -3.39 3.41 13.57
CA LEU A 293 -4.33 3.17 12.46
C LEU A 293 -5.39 2.13 12.84
N ALA A 294 -4.99 1.04 13.46
CA ALA A 294 -5.90 -0.01 13.88
C ALA A 294 -6.93 0.49 14.90
N HIS A 295 -6.48 1.19 15.92
CA HIS A 295 -7.34 1.75 16.97
C HIS A 295 -8.36 2.75 16.41
N LEU A 296 -7.92 3.67 15.55
CA LEU A 296 -8.79 4.69 14.96
C LEU A 296 -9.88 4.10 14.03
N ASN A 297 -9.73 2.85 13.60
CA ASN A 297 -10.63 2.21 12.65
C ASN A 297 -11.35 0.98 13.22
N GLY A 298 -11.43 0.85 14.53
CA GLY A 298 -12.31 -0.10 15.19
C GLY A 298 -11.74 -1.49 15.44
N VAL A 299 -10.45 -1.72 15.21
CA VAL A 299 -9.78 -2.94 15.67
C VAL A 299 -9.76 -2.89 17.19
N THR A 300 -10.21 -3.96 17.85
CA THR A 300 -10.35 -3.98 19.31
C THR A 300 -9.00 -4.05 20.02
N ASP A 301 -8.95 -3.65 21.29
CA ASP A 301 -7.74 -3.71 22.10
C ASP A 301 -7.14 -5.13 22.13
N GLU A 302 -7.97 -6.14 22.30
CA GLU A 302 -7.50 -7.53 22.33
C GLU A 302 -7.03 -8.02 20.97
N GLU A 303 -7.71 -7.62 19.89
CA GLU A 303 -7.25 -7.91 18.52
C GLU A 303 -5.90 -7.25 18.22
N ILE A 304 -5.68 -6.02 18.68
CA ILE A 304 -4.39 -5.32 18.57
C ILE A 304 -3.31 -6.09 19.33
N ARG A 305 -3.58 -6.50 20.58
CA ARG A 305 -2.62 -7.26 21.39
C ARG A 305 -2.24 -8.58 20.71
N GLN A 306 -3.22 -9.33 20.26
CA GLN A 306 -2.99 -10.61 19.57
C GLN A 306 -2.27 -10.42 18.24
N GLY A 307 -2.64 -9.41 17.47
CA GLY A 307 -2.02 -9.10 16.18
C GLY A 307 -0.56 -8.69 16.31
N MET A 308 -0.22 -7.87 17.29
CA MET A 308 1.17 -7.47 17.54
C MET A 308 2.04 -8.67 17.93
N ASN A 309 1.51 -9.56 18.76
CA ASN A 309 2.23 -10.76 19.18
C ASN A 309 2.42 -11.76 18.03
N SER A 310 1.43 -11.92 17.20
CA SER A 310 1.48 -12.89 16.09
C SER A 310 2.19 -12.40 14.83
N PHE A 311 2.52 -11.13 14.74
CA PHE A 311 3.27 -10.57 13.60
C PHE A 311 4.64 -11.24 13.46
N ARG A 312 5.01 -11.63 12.23
CA ARG A 312 6.26 -12.37 11.96
C ARG A 312 7.22 -11.63 11.03
N GLY A 313 6.84 -10.46 10.53
CA GLY A 313 7.71 -9.65 9.70
C GLY A 313 7.41 -9.73 8.21
N VAL A 314 8.33 -9.17 7.44
CA VAL A 314 8.25 -9.06 5.98
C VAL A 314 9.63 -9.32 5.38
N ASP A 315 9.68 -9.97 4.20
CA ASP A 315 10.89 -10.18 3.41
C ASP A 315 11.02 -9.10 2.34
#